data_b659dbe97bacddaaed99226aca0abe8d
#
_entry.id   b659dbe97bacddaaed99226aca0abe8d
#
_cell.length_a   1.000
_cell.length_b   1.000
_cell.length_c   1.000
_cell.angle_alpha   90.00
_cell.angle_beta   90.00
_cell.angle_gamma   90.00
#
_symmetry.space_group_name_H-M   'P 1'
#
loop_
_entity.id
_entity.type
_entity.pdbx_description
1 polymer ?
#
loop_
_entity_poly.entity_id
_entity_poly.type
_entity_poly.pdbx_seq_one_letter_code
_entity_poly.pdbx_strand_id
1 'polypeptide(L)'
;TFLFSNSLTHVTSQLKTAERHLPALHMYEDTWGSGTCIGDSLNEFVKQYSHAYLTRNTVVLIMSDGLDTSEAGQMKEALQEIKKKTSLLLWLNPLLGTPGYQPERTRIKEALPFIDIFAEAHRLDSYVQVSREINKQR
;
A
#
# COMPACT_ATOMS: atom_id res chain seq x y z
N THR A 1 -0.80 -1.53 10.90
CA THR A 1 -0.67 -0.46 9.90
C THR A 1 0.79 -0.04 9.81
N PHE A 2 1.21 0.27 8.60
CA PHE A 2 2.56 0.75 8.29
C PHE A 2 2.44 2.02 7.46
N LEU A 3 3.33 2.98 7.70
CA LEU A 3 3.58 4.13 6.85
C LEU A 3 4.89 3.90 6.10
N PHE A 4 4.96 4.36 4.87
CA PHE A 4 6.18 4.28 4.07
C PHE A 4 6.39 5.55 3.24
N SER A 5 7.66 5.92 3.13
CA SER A 5 8.18 6.96 2.24
C SER A 5 9.56 6.53 1.75
N ASN A 6 10.63 7.03 2.35
CA ASN A 6 12.01 6.55 2.16
C ASN A 6 12.35 5.38 3.10
N SER A 7 11.50 5.11 4.08
CA SER A 7 11.62 4.02 5.05
C SER A 7 10.25 3.53 5.47
N LEU A 8 10.21 2.34 6.05
CA LEU A 8 8.99 1.72 6.57
C LEU A 8 8.88 1.98 8.07
N THR A 9 7.71 2.44 8.53
CA THR A 9 7.44 2.67 9.95
C THR A 9 6.17 1.95 10.39
N HIS A 10 6.27 1.11 11.43
CA HIS A 10 5.13 0.43 12.01
C HIS A 10 4.38 1.34 12.98
N VAL A 11 3.13 1.69 12.69
CA VAL A 11 2.35 2.72 13.40
C VAL A 11 1.05 2.19 14.03
N THR A 12 0.86 0.90 14.13
CA THR A 12 -0.40 0.32 14.64
C THR A 12 -0.74 0.79 16.05
N SER A 13 0.24 0.83 16.94
CA SER A 13 0.03 1.27 18.34
C SER A 13 -0.33 2.75 18.41
N GLN A 14 0.34 3.58 17.63
CA GLN A 14 0.10 5.02 17.55
C GLN A 14 -1.32 5.32 17.04
N LEU A 15 -1.77 4.61 16.00
CA LEU A 15 -3.12 4.79 15.46
C LEU A 15 -4.21 4.34 16.43
N LYS A 16 -4.00 3.26 17.19
CA LYS A 16 -4.95 2.83 18.21
C LYS A 16 -5.13 3.84 19.34
N THR A 17 -4.09 4.63 19.65
CA THR A 17 -4.16 5.70 20.64
C THR A 17 -4.63 7.02 20.05
N ALA A 18 -4.48 7.22 18.74
CA ALA A 18 -4.86 8.44 18.02
C ALA A 18 -6.38 8.66 17.91
N GLU A 19 -7.21 7.62 18.14
CA GLU A 19 -8.68 7.84 18.27
C GLU A 19 -9.04 8.89 19.30
N ARG A 20 -8.11 9.24 20.21
CA ARG A 20 -8.26 10.29 21.22
C ARG A 20 -7.49 11.59 20.94
N HIS A 21 -6.49 11.58 20.04
CA HIS A 21 -5.64 12.74 19.75
C HIS A 21 -5.05 12.68 18.31
N LEU A 22 -5.61 13.45 17.39
CA LEU A 22 -5.13 13.68 16.02
C LEU A 22 -3.66 14.17 15.87
N PRO A 23 -2.96 14.73 16.88
CA PRO A 23 -1.59 15.23 16.74
C PRO A 23 -0.55 14.16 16.39
N ALA A 24 -0.83 12.86 16.59
CA ALA A 24 0.16 11.80 16.40
C ALA A 24 0.59 11.59 14.92
N LEU A 25 -0.20 12.05 13.95
CA LEU A 25 0.13 11.93 12.52
C LEU A 25 1.10 13.03 12.06
N HIS A 26 1.11 14.20 12.70
CA HIS A 26 2.04 15.29 12.38
C HIS A 26 3.52 14.94 12.64
N MET A 27 3.80 13.96 13.48
CA MET A 27 5.18 13.51 13.75
C MET A 27 5.87 12.89 12.53
N TYR A 28 5.13 12.60 11.47
CA TYR A 28 5.64 11.96 10.25
C TYR A 28 5.69 12.91 9.04
N GLU A 29 5.35 14.20 9.22
CA GLU A 29 5.34 15.20 8.14
C GLU A 29 6.72 15.42 7.54
N ASP A 30 7.78 15.33 8.34
CA ASP A 30 9.18 15.48 7.87
C ASP A 30 9.63 14.34 6.93
N THR A 31 8.88 13.24 6.87
CA THR A 31 9.16 12.14 5.94
C THR A 31 8.47 12.31 4.59
N TRP A 32 7.60 13.29 4.46
CA TRP A 32 6.81 13.56 3.25
C TRP A 32 7.55 14.58 2.37
N GLY A 33 7.81 14.23 1.13
CA GLY A 33 8.35 15.16 0.14
C GLY A 33 9.72 14.85 -0.45
N SER A 34 10.41 13.83 0.02
CA SER A 34 11.73 13.42 -0.51
C SER A 34 11.69 12.30 -1.57
N GLY A 35 10.50 12.02 -2.13
CA GLY A 35 10.26 10.85 -2.97
C GLY A 35 9.84 9.64 -2.15
N THR A 36 9.31 8.61 -2.81
CA THR A 36 8.85 7.40 -2.15
C THR A 36 9.56 6.18 -2.73
N CYS A 37 10.32 5.48 -1.90
CA CYS A 37 10.95 4.20 -2.24
C CYS A 37 9.98 3.06 -1.89
N ILE A 38 8.94 2.89 -2.72
CA ILE A 38 7.87 1.90 -2.45
C ILE A 38 8.45 0.49 -2.47
N GLY A 39 9.24 0.15 -3.48
CA GLY A 39 9.85 -1.16 -3.62
C GLY A 39 10.74 -1.51 -2.43
N ASP A 40 11.57 -0.57 -1.98
CA ASP A 40 12.45 -0.78 -0.82
C ASP A 40 11.64 -0.98 0.47
N SER A 41 10.62 -0.15 0.69
CA SER A 41 9.74 -0.25 1.86
C SER A 41 8.94 -1.56 1.89
N LEU A 42 8.44 -2.01 0.75
CA LEU A 42 7.76 -3.30 0.64
C LEU A 42 8.72 -4.48 0.86
N ASN A 43 9.95 -4.40 0.37
CA ASN A 43 10.99 -5.40 0.62
C ASN A 43 11.38 -5.44 2.11
N GLU A 44 11.48 -4.30 2.75
CA GLU A 44 11.68 -4.20 4.20
C GLU A 44 10.53 -4.87 4.96
N PHE A 45 9.28 -4.60 4.57
CA PHE A 45 8.11 -5.27 5.13
C PHE A 45 8.18 -6.78 4.97
N VAL A 46 8.53 -7.27 3.78
CA VAL A 46 8.66 -8.71 3.52
C VAL A 46 9.70 -9.34 4.44
N LYS A 47 10.85 -8.71 4.59
CA LYS A 47 11.96 -9.24 5.40
C LYS A 47 11.66 -9.23 6.89
N GLN A 48 11.13 -8.13 7.42
CA GLN A 48 11.00 -7.93 8.85
C GLN A 48 9.65 -8.35 9.42
N TYR A 49 8.56 -8.23 8.67
CA TYR A 49 7.21 -8.30 9.20
C TYR A 49 6.34 -9.38 8.57
N SER A 50 6.65 -9.87 7.37
CA SER A 50 5.74 -10.74 6.63
C SER A 50 5.35 -12.00 7.41
N HIS A 51 6.28 -12.63 8.12
CA HIS A 51 6.04 -13.84 8.90
C HIS A 51 5.11 -13.63 10.10
N ALA A 52 5.07 -12.41 10.65
CA ALA A 52 4.21 -12.07 11.80
C ALA A 52 2.81 -11.58 11.37
N TYR A 53 2.70 -10.97 10.19
CA TYR A 53 1.47 -10.28 9.77
C TYR A 53 0.76 -10.91 8.57
N LEU A 54 1.44 -11.71 7.75
CA LEU A 54 0.84 -12.32 6.58
C LEU A 54 0.46 -13.78 6.81
N THR A 55 -0.79 -14.08 6.51
CA THR A 55 -1.34 -15.44 6.49
C THR A 55 -2.25 -15.60 5.27
N ARG A 56 -2.65 -16.82 4.94
CA ARG A 56 -3.60 -17.10 3.86
C ARG A 56 -4.97 -16.40 4.04
N ASN A 57 -5.27 -15.89 5.22
CA ASN A 57 -6.50 -15.15 5.52
C ASN A 57 -6.26 -13.63 5.60
N THR A 58 -5.04 -13.16 5.34
CA THR A 58 -4.71 -11.73 5.42
C THR A 58 -5.14 -11.02 4.14
N VAL A 59 -5.82 -9.90 4.30
CA VAL A 59 -6.04 -8.90 3.25
C VAL A 59 -5.01 -7.80 3.41
N VAL A 60 -4.24 -7.53 2.37
CA VAL A 60 -3.29 -6.42 2.33
C VAL A 60 -3.88 -5.28 1.52
N LEU A 61 -3.90 -4.09 2.09
CA LEU A 61 -4.32 -2.86 1.43
C LEU A 61 -3.13 -1.91 1.37
N ILE A 62 -2.72 -1.54 0.16
CA ILE A 62 -1.73 -0.51 -0.12
C ILE A 62 -2.45 0.75 -0.58
N MET A 63 -2.08 1.90 -0.05
CA MET A 63 -2.58 3.20 -0.46
C MET A 63 -1.39 4.05 -0.90
N SER A 64 -1.25 4.27 -2.20
CA SER A 64 -0.14 5.03 -2.79
C SER A 64 -0.46 5.45 -4.23
N ASP A 65 0.14 6.54 -4.68
CA ASP A 65 0.12 6.99 -6.07
C ASP A 65 0.94 6.10 -7.02
N GLY A 66 1.80 5.25 -6.47
CA GLY A 66 2.64 4.33 -7.24
C GLY A 66 3.85 4.98 -7.91
N LEU A 67 4.18 6.23 -7.55
CA LEU A 67 5.36 6.94 -8.05
C LEU A 67 6.61 6.48 -7.28
N ASP A 68 7.12 5.32 -7.67
CA ASP A 68 8.24 4.66 -7.02
C ASP A 68 9.59 5.14 -7.55
N THR A 69 10.53 5.39 -6.64
CA THR A 69 11.92 5.76 -6.94
C THR A 69 12.92 4.64 -6.62
N SER A 70 12.46 3.49 -6.14
CA SER A 70 13.31 2.31 -5.92
C SER A 70 13.91 1.77 -7.22
N GLU A 71 14.86 0.86 -7.13
CA GLU A 71 15.39 0.17 -8.31
C GLU A 71 14.32 -0.66 -9.03
N ALA A 72 14.48 -0.81 -10.34
CA ALA A 72 13.55 -1.57 -11.16
C ALA A 72 13.45 -3.02 -10.69
N GLY A 73 12.21 -3.54 -10.61
CA GLY A 73 11.95 -4.92 -10.18
C GLY A 73 11.75 -5.10 -8.67
N GLN A 74 12.23 -4.19 -7.83
CA GLN A 74 12.11 -4.35 -6.37
C GLN A 74 10.66 -4.37 -5.89
N MET A 75 9.81 -3.48 -6.42
CA MET A 75 8.38 -3.47 -6.12
C MET A 75 7.71 -4.79 -6.55
N LYS A 76 8.04 -5.26 -7.76
CA LYS A 76 7.54 -6.53 -8.29
C LYS A 76 7.90 -7.70 -7.38
N GLU A 77 9.16 -7.83 -6.98
CA GLU A 77 9.64 -8.92 -6.12
C GLU A 77 8.92 -8.93 -4.76
N ALA A 78 8.83 -7.76 -4.13
CA ALA A 78 8.15 -7.63 -2.84
C ALA A 78 6.66 -8.01 -2.93
N LEU A 79 5.95 -7.51 -3.93
CA LEU A 79 4.52 -7.81 -4.12
C LEU A 79 4.27 -9.27 -4.46
N GLN A 80 5.17 -9.90 -5.20
CA GLN A 80 5.11 -11.33 -5.47
C GLN A 80 5.19 -12.15 -4.18
N GLU A 81 6.10 -11.80 -3.28
CA GLU A 81 6.23 -12.47 -1.97
C GLU A 81 5.02 -12.21 -1.06
N ILE A 82 4.49 -10.99 -1.03
CA ILE A 82 3.28 -10.65 -0.29
C ILE A 82 2.10 -11.46 -0.84
N LYS A 83 1.92 -11.50 -2.16
CA LYS A 83 0.80 -12.21 -2.80
C LYS A 83 0.80 -13.71 -2.52
N LYS A 84 1.95 -14.35 -2.43
CA LYS A 84 2.06 -15.78 -2.07
C LYS A 84 1.51 -16.09 -0.67
N LYS A 85 1.53 -15.10 0.23
CA LYS A 85 1.20 -15.28 1.66
C LYS A 85 -0.16 -14.71 2.05
N THR A 86 -0.86 -14.04 1.15
CA THR A 86 -2.13 -13.34 1.44
C THR A 86 -3.30 -13.89 0.63
N SER A 87 -4.51 -13.69 1.13
CA SER A 87 -5.73 -14.01 0.38
C SER A 87 -6.02 -12.97 -0.70
N LEU A 88 -5.82 -11.70 -0.38
CA LEU A 88 -6.19 -10.59 -1.24
C LEU A 88 -5.18 -9.46 -1.11
N LEU A 89 -4.75 -8.91 -2.25
CA LEU A 89 -3.90 -7.74 -2.34
C LEU A 89 -4.64 -6.63 -3.10
N LEU A 90 -4.88 -5.53 -2.40
CA LEU A 90 -5.57 -4.37 -2.93
C LEU A 90 -4.62 -3.18 -3.03
N TRP A 91 -4.82 -2.35 -4.04
CA TRP A 91 -4.10 -1.09 -4.18
C TRP A 91 -5.09 0.04 -4.47
N LEU A 92 -5.14 1.02 -3.59
CA LEU A 92 -5.89 2.25 -3.79
C LEU A 92 -4.95 3.36 -4.24
N ASN A 93 -5.18 3.88 -5.44
CA ASN A 93 -4.34 4.91 -6.04
C ASN A 93 -5.11 6.24 -6.13
N PRO A 94 -4.64 7.30 -5.45
CA PRO A 94 -5.31 8.60 -5.46
C PRO A 94 -5.23 9.31 -6.81
N LEU A 95 -4.29 8.96 -7.68
CA LEU A 95 -4.16 9.56 -9.02
C LEU A 95 -4.99 8.85 -10.08
N LEU A 96 -5.50 7.65 -9.79
CA LEU A 96 -6.34 6.91 -10.73
C LEU A 96 -7.63 7.69 -11.01
N GLY A 97 -7.96 7.87 -12.30
CA GLY A 97 -9.06 8.73 -12.73
C GLY A 97 -8.70 10.21 -12.91
N THR A 98 -7.50 10.63 -12.53
CA THR A 98 -7.00 11.99 -12.79
C THR A 98 -6.67 12.14 -14.27
N PRO A 99 -7.11 13.23 -14.92
CA PRO A 99 -6.78 13.48 -16.33
C PRO A 99 -5.27 13.44 -16.60
N GLY A 100 -4.86 12.64 -17.58
CA GLY A 100 -3.44 12.49 -17.96
C GLY A 100 -2.64 11.47 -17.15
N TYR A 101 -3.16 10.94 -16.04
CA TYR A 101 -2.50 9.86 -15.33
C TYR A 101 -2.74 8.52 -16.04
N GLN A 102 -1.65 7.81 -16.31
CA GLN A 102 -1.67 6.48 -16.94
C GLN A 102 -0.78 5.55 -16.13
N PRO A 103 -1.34 4.63 -15.35
CA PRO A 103 -0.55 3.73 -14.48
C PRO A 103 0.44 2.88 -15.27
N GLU A 104 0.12 2.50 -16.50
CA GLU A 104 0.98 1.70 -17.37
C GLU A 104 2.27 2.43 -17.79
N ARG A 105 2.30 3.76 -17.65
CA ARG A 105 3.48 4.60 -17.92
C ARG A 105 4.34 4.84 -16.70
N THR A 106 3.89 4.37 -15.54
CA THR A 106 4.60 4.49 -14.26
C THR A 106 5.18 3.15 -13.83
N ARG A 107 5.96 3.14 -12.77
CA ARG A 107 6.51 1.90 -12.21
C ARG A 107 5.45 0.97 -11.64
N ILE A 108 4.26 1.47 -11.33
CA ILE A 108 3.15 0.65 -10.83
C ILE A 108 2.73 -0.45 -11.82
N LYS A 109 3.04 -0.30 -13.11
CA LYS A 109 2.83 -1.36 -14.10
C LYS A 109 3.45 -2.71 -13.69
N GLU A 110 4.55 -2.67 -12.94
CA GLU A 110 5.22 -3.88 -12.43
C GLU A 110 4.42 -4.56 -11.31
N ALA A 111 3.58 -3.78 -10.62
CA ALA A 111 2.73 -4.24 -9.53
C ALA A 111 1.41 -4.85 -10.00
N LEU A 112 0.85 -4.33 -11.11
CA LEU A 112 -0.49 -4.69 -11.58
C LEU A 112 -0.77 -6.20 -11.66
N PRO A 113 0.16 -7.07 -12.11
CA PRO A 113 -0.08 -8.51 -12.19
C PRO A 113 -0.32 -9.20 -10.85
N PHE A 114 0.06 -8.57 -9.73
CA PHE A 114 -0.05 -9.13 -8.38
C PHE A 114 -1.21 -8.56 -7.59
N ILE A 115 -1.83 -7.48 -8.09
CA ILE A 115 -2.93 -6.78 -7.44
C ILE A 115 -4.26 -7.40 -7.87
N ASP A 116 -5.07 -7.83 -6.90
CA ASP A 116 -6.39 -8.38 -7.16
C ASP A 116 -7.42 -7.29 -7.45
N ILE A 117 -7.31 -6.15 -6.72
CA ILE A 117 -8.20 -5.00 -6.90
C ILE A 117 -7.34 -3.73 -6.95
N PHE A 118 -7.35 -3.06 -8.10
CA PHE A 118 -6.73 -1.76 -8.32
C PHE A 118 -7.83 -0.71 -8.50
N ALA A 119 -7.94 0.24 -7.57
CA ALA A 119 -9.04 1.19 -7.54
C ALA A 119 -8.59 2.61 -7.18
N GLU A 120 -9.41 3.59 -7.54
CA GLU A 120 -9.19 4.99 -7.16
C GLU A 120 -9.41 5.18 -5.64
N ALA A 121 -8.64 6.08 -5.02
CA ALA A 121 -8.69 6.34 -3.59
C ALA A 121 -9.43 7.63 -3.19
N HIS A 122 -9.90 8.44 -4.14
CA HIS A 122 -10.43 9.78 -3.87
C HIS A 122 -11.97 9.82 -3.76
N ARG A 123 -12.68 8.72 -4.03
CA ARG A 123 -14.15 8.64 -3.97
C ARG A 123 -14.61 7.66 -2.90
N LEU A 124 -15.61 8.06 -2.13
CA LEU A 124 -16.22 7.17 -1.12
C LEU A 124 -16.81 5.90 -1.74
N ASP A 125 -17.37 5.99 -2.95
CA ASP A 125 -17.91 4.83 -3.67
C ASP A 125 -16.85 3.74 -3.91
N SER A 126 -15.60 4.13 -4.14
CA SER A 126 -14.49 3.20 -4.33
C SER A 126 -14.24 2.36 -3.07
N TYR A 127 -14.30 2.99 -1.89
CA TYR A 127 -14.14 2.27 -0.61
C TYR A 127 -15.31 1.30 -0.36
N VAL A 128 -16.53 1.70 -0.72
CA VAL A 128 -17.71 0.83 -0.61
C VAL A 128 -17.57 -0.36 -1.55
N GLN A 129 -17.12 -0.13 -2.79
CA GLN A 129 -16.88 -1.20 -3.75
C GLN A 129 -15.81 -2.17 -3.26
N VAL A 130 -14.67 -1.66 -2.80
CA VAL A 130 -13.57 -2.47 -2.23
C VAL A 130 -14.06 -3.30 -1.03
N SER A 131 -14.83 -2.70 -0.13
CA SER A 131 -15.43 -3.41 1.01
C SER A 131 -16.34 -4.56 0.58
N ARG A 132 -17.15 -4.36 -0.47
CA ARG A 132 -18.01 -5.42 -1.02
C ARG A 132 -17.19 -6.57 -1.61
N GLU A 133 -16.11 -6.25 -2.35
CA GLU A 133 -15.24 -7.29 -2.93
C GLU A 133 -14.50 -8.09 -1.86
N ILE A 134 -14.03 -7.44 -0.80
CA ILE A 134 -13.44 -8.13 0.37
C ILE A 134 -14.44 -9.11 0.99
N ASN A 135 -15.70 -8.68 1.15
CA ASN A 135 -16.74 -9.52 1.77
C ASN A 135 -17.17 -10.71 0.90
N LYS A 136 -17.04 -10.62 -0.42
CA LYS A 136 -17.34 -11.76 -1.33
C LYS A 136 -16.30 -12.86 -1.27
N GLN A 137 -15.08 -12.54 -0.84
CA GLN A 137 -13.95 -13.48 -0.79
C GLN A 137 -13.78 -14.14 0.60
N ARG A 138 -14.57 -13.73 1.57
CA ARG A 138 -14.66 -14.34 2.90
C ARG A 138 -15.73 -15.41 2.96
#